data_e88cef5fe3897ce44ad1fd307ba9a007
#
_entry.id   e88cef5fe3897ce44ad1fd307ba9a007
#
_cell.length_a   1.000
_cell.length_b   1.000
_cell.length_c   1.000
_cell.angle_alpha   90.00
_cell.angle_beta   90.00
_cell.angle_gamma   90.00
#
_symmetry.space_group_name_H-M   'P 1'
#
loop_
_entity.id
_entity.type
_entity.pdbx_description
1 polymer ?
#
loop_
_entity_poly.entity_id
_entity_poly.type
_entity_poly.pdbx_seq_one_letter_code
_entity_poly.pdbx_strand_id
1 'polypeptide(L)'
;CNSNYTSKKEGYFKIDFPKKVYTTFNDPTFPYSFEYPVYARISKDSSYFNDGSRNPFSINIVFPSFNGTIFISYKNVGGTSVYNVKNPDGSYRDSTGKNSFEKMVNDSYNLTYKNDIKAYSIEDSVMHTPFNITGVFFKLSGNVATAKQFFLSDTLYHFLRGALYFDATPNEDSLRPVNAFLQEDMKHLINTLKWK
;
A
#
# COMPACT_ATOMS: atom_id res chain seq x y z
N CYS A 1 -38.85 -37.09 -1.94
CA CYS A 1 -38.15 -36.45 -3.06
C CYS A 1 -37.03 -35.59 -2.48
N ASN A 2 -35.80 -36.15 -2.46
CA ASN A 2 -34.60 -35.38 -2.12
C ASN A 2 -34.09 -34.77 -3.42
N SER A 3 -34.34 -33.47 -3.62
CA SER A 3 -33.66 -32.71 -4.66
C SER A 3 -32.26 -32.38 -4.14
N ASN A 4 -31.22 -32.98 -4.72
CA ASN A 4 -29.84 -32.57 -4.54
C ASN A 4 -29.69 -31.13 -5.08
N TYR A 5 -29.76 -30.16 -4.19
CA TYR A 5 -29.49 -28.80 -4.54
C TYR A 5 -27.98 -28.63 -4.70
N THR A 6 -27.47 -28.71 -5.90
CA THR A 6 -26.11 -28.31 -6.25
C THR A 6 -26.11 -26.81 -6.32
N SER A 7 -25.44 -26.14 -5.37
CA SER A 7 -25.23 -24.71 -5.45
C SER A 7 -24.50 -24.39 -6.76
N LYS A 8 -25.12 -23.58 -7.62
CA LYS A 8 -24.45 -23.08 -8.81
C LYS A 8 -23.21 -22.31 -8.37
N LYS A 9 -22.06 -22.64 -8.95
CA LYS A 9 -20.87 -21.82 -8.80
C LYS A 9 -21.21 -20.40 -9.28
N GLU A 10 -21.00 -19.40 -8.43
CA GLU A 10 -21.15 -18.02 -8.84
C GLU A 10 -20.18 -17.75 -9.99
N GLY A 11 -20.72 -17.35 -11.14
CA GLY A 11 -19.93 -16.99 -12.31
C GLY A 11 -19.39 -15.58 -12.10
N TYR A 12 -18.08 -15.47 -11.97
CA TYR A 12 -17.42 -14.17 -11.97
C TYR A 12 -17.25 -13.68 -13.41
N PHE A 13 -17.40 -12.36 -13.62
CA PHE A 13 -17.10 -11.76 -14.93
C PHE A 13 -15.63 -12.00 -15.27
N LYS A 14 -15.36 -12.41 -16.52
CA LYS A 14 -14.00 -12.54 -17.03
C LYS A 14 -13.34 -11.15 -17.01
N ILE A 15 -12.24 -11.01 -16.29
CA ILE A 15 -11.43 -9.80 -16.29
C ILE A 15 -10.31 -9.98 -17.30
N ASP A 16 -10.26 -9.14 -18.32
CA ASP A 16 -9.15 -9.10 -19.26
C ASP A 16 -8.04 -8.20 -18.70
N PHE A 17 -6.94 -8.83 -18.28
CA PHE A 17 -5.79 -8.12 -17.74
C PHE A 17 -4.89 -7.61 -18.87
N PRO A 18 -4.40 -6.35 -18.80
CA PRO A 18 -3.45 -5.81 -19.76
C PRO A 18 -2.09 -6.52 -19.64
N LYS A 19 -1.28 -6.41 -20.71
CA LYS A 19 0.11 -6.88 -20.66
C LYS A 19 0.91 -6.06 -19.66
N LYS A 20 1.82 -6.72 -18.95
CA LYS A 20 2.77 -6.08 -18.03
C LYS A 20 3.83 -5.36 -18.85
N VAL A 21 3.69 -4.05 -18.98
CA VAL A 21 4.66 -3.12 -19.58
C VAL A 21 4.86 -2.00 -18.57
N TYR A 22 6.11 -1.63 -18.32
CA TYR A 22 6.46 -0.68 -17.27
C TYR A 22 7.11 0.57 -17.83
N THR A 23 6.96 1.67 -17.11
CA THR A 23 7.60 2.96 -17.32
C THR A 23 8.20 3.46 -16.02
N THR A 24 9.16 4.39 -16.09
CA THR A 24 9.89 4.86 -14.92
C THR A 24 9.30 6.14 -14.35
N PHE A 25 9.02 6.15 -13.05
CA PHE A 25 8.85 7.38 -12.28
C PHE A 25 10.23 7.87 -11.81
N ASN A 26 10.69 9.00 -12.35
CA ASN A 26 11.99 9.59 -12.03
C ASN A 26 11.92 11.13 -11.97
N ASP A 27 11.02 11.65 -11.14
CA ASP A 27 10.91 13.08 -10.88
C ASP A 27 12.12 13.54 -10.03
N PRO A 28 12.92 14.53 -10.45
CA PRO A 28 14.13 14.98 -9.75
C PRO A 28 13.83 15.59 -8.37
N THR A 29 12.60 16.01 -8.11
CA THR A 29 12.18 16.56 -6.82
C THR A 29 11.90 15.48 -5.77
N PHE A 30 11.79 14.21 -6.17
CA PHE A 30 11.53 13.10 -5.26
C PHE A 30 12.82 12.38 -4.86
N PRO A 31 12.94 11.94 -3.59
CA PRO A 31 14.11 11.23 -3.07
C PRO A 31 14.17 9.76 -3.50
N TYR A 32 13.32 9.34 -4.44
CA TYR A 32 13.26 7.97 -4.94
C TYR A 32 12.80 7.94 -6.41
N SER A 33 13.09 6.81 -7.06
CA SER A 33 12.59 6.45 -8.38
C SER A 33 12.19 4.98 -8.39
N PHE A 34 11.28 4.59 -9.28
CA PHE A 34 10.83 3.21 -9.45
C PHE A 34 10.13 3.04 -10.80
N GLU A 35 9.85 1.81 -11.18
CA GLU A 35 9.03 1.49 -12.35
C GLU A 35 7.59 1.16 -11.95
N TYR A 36 6.63 1.58 -12.77
CA TYR A 36 5.22 1.31 -12.61
C TYR A 36 4.56 0.98 -13.94
N PRO A 37 3.43 0.25 -13.99
CA PRO A 37 2.84 -0.20 -15.24
C PRO A 37 2.22 0.97 -16.02
N VAL A 38 2.34 0.91 -17.36
CA VAL A 38 1.83 1.96 -18.27
C VAL A 38 0.33 2.16 -18.23
N TYR A 39 -0.44 1.20 -17.71
CA TYR A 39 -1.89 1.30 -17.51
C TYR A 39 -2.28 1.94 -16.16
N ALA A 40 -1.30 2.32 -15.35
CA ALA A 40 -1.50 3.14 -14.16
C ALA A 40 -1.08 4.59 -14.41
N ARG A 41 -1.48 5.48 -13.53
CA ARG A 41 -1.09 6.89 -13.56
C ARG A 41 -0.63 7.34 -12.18
N ILE A 42 0.36 8.23 -12.14
CA ILE A 42 0.82 8.88 -10.91
C ILE A 42 -0.06 10.09 -10.64
N SER A 43 -0.52 10.22 -9.39
CA SER A 43 -1.20 11.41 -8.87
C SER A 43 -0.47 11.89 -7.62
N LYS A 44 -0.24 13.19 -7.53
CA LYS A 44 0.36 13.86 -6.36
C LYS A 44 -0.69 14.27 -5.32
N ASP A 45 -1.94 13.84 -5.49
CA ASP A 45 -3.01 14.15 -4.56
C ASP A 45 -2.83 13.34 -3.27
N SER A 46 -2.46 14.03 -2.21
CA SER A 46 -2.23 13.48 -0.87
C SER A 46 -3.46 13.56 0.03
N SER A 47 -4.63 13.93 -0.49
CA SER A 47 -5.86 14.16 0.29
C SER A 47 -6.40 12.92 1.01
N TYR A 48 -5.94 11.73 0.62
CA TYR A 48 -6.39 10.45 1.20
C TYR A 48 -5.72 10.10 2.55
N PHE A 49 -4.57 10.67 2.82
CA PHE A 49 -3.93 10.53 4.13
C PHE A 49 -4.39 11.66 5.04
N ASN A 50 -5.45 11.42 5.80
CA ASN A 50 -5.99 12.33 6.84
C ASN A 50 -5.00 12.52 8.02
N ASP A 51 -3.69 12.32 7.80
CA ASP A 51 -2.67 12.41 8.83
C ASP A 51 -2.13 13.83 9.02
N GLY A 52 -2.73 14.83 8.35
CA GLY A 52 -2.34 16.24 8.47
C GLY A 52 -0.89 16.55 8.05
N SER A 53 -0.11 15.53 7.77
CA SER A 53 1.26 15.68 7.33
C SER A 53 1.25 16.04 5.83
N ARG A 54 1.55 17.30 5.55
CA ARG A 54 1.88 17.76 4.19
C ARG A 54 3.20 17.11 3.77
N ASN A 55 3.16 15.81 3.46
CA ASN A 55 4.34 15.12 2.97
C ASN A 55 4.45 15.32 1.46
N PRO A 56 5.34 16.21 0.98
CA PRO A 56 5.45 16.56 -0.43
C PRO A 56 5.91 15.38 -1.30
N PHE A 57 6.41 14.31 -0.69
CA PHE A 57 6.94 13.13 -1.37
C PHE A 57 5.97 11.94 -1.36
N SER A 58 4.73 12.13 -0.93
CA SER A 58 3.68 11.12 -1.06
C SER A 58 3.05 11.20 -2.45
N ILE A 59 2.75 10.04 -3.03
CA ILE A 59 2.08 9.92 -4.33
C ILE A 59 1.08 8.77 -4.31
N ASN A 60 0.16 8.82 -5.25
CA ASN A 60 -0.79 7.75 -5.51
C ASN A 60 -0.51 7.14 -6.89
N ILE A 61 -0.48 5.81 -6.97
CA ILE A 61 -0.44 5.06 -8.22
C ILE A 61 -1.85 4.55 -8.46
N VAL A 62 -2.57 5.19 -9.37
CA VAL A 62 -3.98 4.92 -9.64
C VAL A 62 -4.12 3.95 -10.81
N PHE A 63 -4.94 2.92 -10.66
CA PHE A 63 -5.30 1.92 -11.66
C PHE A 63 -6.77 2.10 -12.07
N PRO A 64 -7.09 2.96 -13.04
CA PRO A 64 -8.47 3.32 -13.34
C PRO A 64 -9.34 2.13 -13.76
N SER A 65 -8.77 1.19 -14.53
CA SER A 65 -9.50 0.00 -15.00
C SER A 65 -9.86 -1.00 -13.90
N PHE A 66 -9.28 -0.84 -12.71
CA PHE A 66 -9.46 -1.75 -11.57
C PHE A 66 -10.06 -1.06 -10.33
N ASN A 67 -10.36 0.24 -10.42
CA ASN A 67 -10.73 1.07 -9.27
C ASN A 67 -9.78 0.87 -8.07
N GLY A 68 -8.49 0.67 -8.37
CA GLY A 68 -7.45 0.41 -7.38
C GLY A 68 -6.48 1.57 -7.28
N THR A 69 -5.91 1.77 -6.09
CA THR A 69 -4.89 2.79 -5.85
C THR A 69 -3.86 2.26 -4.87
N ILE A 70 -2.57 2.35 -5.22
CA ILE A 70 -1.47 2.18 -4.27
C ILE A 70 -1.12 3.56 -3.73
N PHE A 71 -1.35 3.76 -2.44
CA PHE A 71 -0.92 4.95 -1.72
C PHE A 71 0.52 4.77 -1.27
N ILE A 72 1.39 5.67 -1.71
CA ILE A 72 2.80 5.71 -1.34
C ILE A 72 3.04 6.89 -0.41
N SER A 73 3.52 6.63 0.80
CA SER A 73 4.00 7.64 1.74
C SER A 73 5.49 7.50 1.97
N TYR A 74 6.18 8.63 2.09
CA TYR A 74 7.61 8.67 2.32
C TYR A 74 7.93 9.53 3.54
N LYS A 75 8.89 9.12 4.34
CA LYS A 75 9.40 9.88 5.48
C LYS A 75 10.92 9.74 5.57
N ASN A 76 11.60 10.81 5.96
CA ASN A 76 13.02 10.74 6.30
C ASN A 76 13.18 10.14 7.70
N VAL A 77 14.06 9.15 7.82
CA VAL A 77 14.51 8.63 9.11
C VAL A 77 15.28 9.74 9.83
N GLY A 78 15.00 9.96 11.10
CA GLY A 78 15.59 11.06 11.89
C GLY A 78 14.96 12.43 11.68
N GLY A 79 14.13 12.62 10.63
CA GLY A 79 13.35 13.82 10.41
C GLY A 79 12.20 13.98 11.40
N THR A 80 11.36 14.99 11.17
CA THR A 80 10.15 15.25 11.96
C THR A 80 8.91 15.17 11.09
N SER A 81 7.81 14.72 11.67
CA SER A 81 6.48 14.73 11.03
C SER A 81 5.45 15.32 11.99
N VAL A 82 4.43 15.93 11.40
CA VAL A 82 3.23 16.35 12.14
C VAL A 82 2.28 15.16 12.19
N TYR A 83 1.72 14.90 13.36
CA TYR A 83 0.76 13.83 13.62
C TYR A 83 -0.52 14.44 14.22
N ASN A 84 -1.66 13.96 13.80
CA ASN A 84 -2.93 14.27 14.43
C ASN A 84 -3.09 13.40 15.68
N VAL A 85 -3.07 14.02 16.84
CA VAL A 85 -3.28 13.36 18.14
C VAL A 85 -4.69 13.65 18.63
N LYS A 86 -5.44 12.58 18.93
CA LYS A 86 -6.78 12.71 19.51
C LYS A 86 -6.69 13.11 20.97
N ASN A 87 -7.36 14.21 21.33
CA ASN A 87 -7.48 14.66 22.72
C ASN A 87 -8.53 13.80 23.49
N PRO A 88 -8.52 13.83 24.83
CA PRO A 88 -9.52 13.15 25.65
C PRO A 88 -10.98 13.58 25.38
N ASP A 89 -11.19 14.82 24.94
CA ASP A 89 -12.51 15.37 24.56
C ASP A 89 -12.98 14.95 23.15
N GLY A 90 -12.18 14.16 22.44
CA GLY A 90 -12.48 13.68 21.10
C GLY A 90 -12.03 14.61 19.98
N SER A 91 -11.55 15.83 20.27
CA SER A 91 -10.96 16.73 19.29
C SER A 91 -9.57 16.24 18.84
N TYR A 92 -9.05 16.82 17.76
CA TYR A 92 -7.71 16.51 17.26
C TYR A 92 -6.81 17.74 17.35
N ARG A 93 -5.55 17.51 17.67
CA ARG A 93 -4.50 18.53 17.65
C ARG A 93 -3.30 18.03 16.86
N ASP A 94 -2.60 18.95 16.22
CA ASP A 94 -1.32 18.65 15.61
C ASP A 94 -0.24 18.50 16.70
N SER A 95 0.58 17.48 16.54
CA SER A 95 1.75 17.22 17.39
C SER A 95 2.93 16.90 16.49
N THR A 96 4.09 17.46 16.77
CA THR A 96 5.32 17.18 16.04
C THR A 96 6.09 16.07 16.74
N GLY A 97 6.55 15.10 15.99
CA GLY A 97 7.34 13.99 16.52
C GLY A 97 8.49 13.60 15.62
N LYS A 98 9.55 13.03 16.21
CA LYS A 98 10.70 12.51 15.48
C LYS A 98 10.35 11.18 14.77
N ASN A 99 10.80 11.04 13.54
CA ASN A 99 10.68 9.84 12.72
C ASN A 99 11.84 8.89 13.02
N SER A 100 11.83 8.17 14.15
CA SER A 100 12.80 7.10 14.35
C SER A 100 12.41 5.89 13.47
N PHE A 101 13.40 5.14 12.98
CA PHE A 101 13.18 3.94 12.19
C PHE A 101 12.26 2.95 12.91
N GLU A 102 12.56 2.66 14.17
CA GLU A 102 11.76 1.75 15.00
C GLU A 102 10.29 2.19 15.11
N LYS A 103 10.06 3.50 15.36
CA LYS A 103 8.70 4.03 15.41
C LYS A 103 7.96 3.81 14.09
N MET A 104 8.58 4.09 12.95
CA MET A 104 7.94 3.94 11.64
C MET A 104 7.67 2.48 11.29
N VAL A 105 8.55 1.55 11.69
CA VAL A 105 8.31 0.10 11.59
C VAL A 105 7.10 -0.28 12.45
N ASN A 106 7.07 0.12 13.72
CA ASN A 106 5.96 -0.16 14.62
C ASN A 106 4.63 0.43 14.11
N ASP A 107 4.65 1.65 13.60
CA ASP A 107 3.48 2.29 12.99
C ASP A 107 2.98 1.49 11.77
N SER A 108 3.89 0.94 10.95
CA SER A 108 3.54 0.12 9.79
C SER A 108 2.88 -1.19 10.18
N TYR A 109 3.40 -1.86 11.20
CA TYR A 109 2.77 -3.06 11.77
C TYR A 109 1.40 -2.72 12.39
N ASN A 110 1.32 -1.69 13.21
CA ASN A 110 0.07 -1.28 13.85
C ASN A 110 -1.01 -0.93 12.82
N LEU A 111 -0.67 -0.21 11.75
CA LEU A 111 -1.60 0.11 10.66
C LEU A 111 -2.06 -1.14 9.90
N THR A 112 -1.19 -2.13 9.76
CA THR A 112 -1.52 -3.40 9.12
C THR A 112 -2.45 -4.23 10.01
N TYR A 113 -2.11 -4.39 11.29
CA TYR A 113 -2.87 -5.18 12.24
C TYR A 113 -4.20 -4.54 12.70
N LYS A 114 -4.45 -3.26 12.42
CA LYS A 114 -5.80 -2.65 12.57
C LYS A 114 -6.87 -3.33 11.71
N ASN A 115 -6.47 -4.14 10.72
CA ASN A 115 -7.38 -4.91 9.87
C ASN A 115 -7.68 -6.32 10.42
N ASP A 116 -7.12 -6.72 11.56
CA ASP A 116 -7.22 -8.06 12.12
C ASP A 116 -8.67 -8.51 12.39
N ILE A 117 -9.56 -7.58 12.74
CA ILE A 117 -10.99 -7.87 12.98
C ILE A 117 -11.68 -8.49 11.74
N LYS A 118 -11.20 -8.16 10.53
CA LYS A 118 -11.77 -8.62 9.25
C LYS A 118 -10.85 -9.57 8.49
N ALA A 119 -9.60 -9.70 8.93
CA ALA A 119 -8.63 -10.63 8.38
C ALA A 119 -8.66 -11.95 9.16
N TYR A 120 -8.69 -13.07 8.46
CA TYR A 120 -8.48 -14.37 9.07
C TYR A 120 -7.02 -14.84 9.01
N SER A 121 -6.20 -14.19 8.18
CA SER A 121 -4.75 -14.41 8.10
C SER A 121 -4.03 -13.10 7.76
N ILE A 122 -2.90 -12.86 8.44
CA ILE A 122 -1.94 -11.80 8.12
C ILE A 122 -0.57 -12.47 8.05
N GLU A 123 -0.01 -12.47 6.83
CA GLU A 123 1.32 -13.00 6.54
C GLU A 123 2.25 -11.82 6.29
N ASP A 124 3.44 -11.84 6.88
CA ASP A 124 4.52 -10.90 6.58
C ASP A 124 5.75 -11.63 6.03
N SER A 125 6.42 -11.00 5.08
CA SER A 125 7.60 -11.54 4.42
C SER A 125 8.67 -10.46 4.34
N VAL A 126 9.85 -10.76 4.87
CA VAL A 126 11.01 -9.87 4.72
C VAL A 126 11.46 -9.86 3.26
N MET A 127 11.76 -8.67 2.76
CA MET A 127 12.21 -8.46 1.39
C MET A 127 13.61 -7.85 1.37
N HIS A 128 14.39 -8.28 0.38
CA HIS A 128 15.67 -7.68 0.03
C HIS A 128 15.64 -7.36 -1.46
N THR A 129 15.84 -6.10 -1.81
CA THR A 129 15.84 -5.66 -3.21
C THR A 129 17.24 -5.72 -3.81
N PRO A 130 17.38 -5.72 -5.16
CA PRO A 130 18.69 -5.66 -5.82
C PRO A 130 19.50 -4.39 -5.50
N PHE A 131 18.85 -3.35 -4.97
CA PHE A 131 19.48 -2.07 -4.63
C PHE A 131 19.78 -1.93 -3.13
N ASN A 132 19.94 -3.04 -2.43
CA ASN A 132 20.27 -3.05 -0.99
C ASN A 132 19.22 -2.38 -0.09
N ILE A 133 17.97 -2.37 -0.53
CA ILE A 133 16.84 -1.88 0.25
C ILE A 133 16.17 -3.08 0.90
N THR A 134 15.85 -2.96 2.18
CA THR A 134 15.13 -3.99 2.94
C THR A 134 13.74 -3.51 3.29
N GLY A 135 12.85 -4.44 3.61
CA GLY A 135 11.50 -4.11 4.04
C GLY A 135 10.66 -5.34 4.34
N VAL A 136 9.38 -5.11 4.50
CA VAL A 136 8.40 -6.17 4.77
C VAL A 136 7.22 -6.00 3.81
N PHE A 137 6.78 -7.10 3.24
CA PHE A 137 5.55 -7.20 2.47
C PHE A 137 4.49 -7.93 3.30
N PHE A 138 3.34 -7.29 3.49
CA PHE A 138 2.19 -7.85 4.19
C PHE A 138 1.14 -8.33 3.20
N LYS A 139 0.61 -9.50 3.47
CA LYS A 139 -0.48 -10.11 2.72
C LYS A 139 -1.59 -10.47 3.69
N LEU A 140 -2.73 -9.83 3.56
CA LEU A 140 -3.90 -10.04 4.39
C LEU A 140 -4.94 -10.81 3.59
N SER A 141 -5.53 -11.82 4.22
CA SER A 141 -6.64 -12.60 3.68
C SER A 141 -7.91 -12.30 4.48
N GLY A 142 -9.03 -12.18 3.78
CA GLY A 142 -10.32 -11.79 4.36
C GLY A 142 -10.92 -10.57 3.68
N ASN A 143 -12.08 -10.13 4.16
CA ASN A 143 -12.78 -8.97 3.62
C ASN A 143 -12.19 -7.65 4.18
N VAL A 144 -10.91 -7.44 3.92
CA VAL A 144 -10.13 -6.30 4.41
C VAL A 144 -10.09 -5.16 3.38
N ALA A 145 -10.00 -3.92 3.86
CA ALA A 145 -9.92 -2.74 2.99
C ALA A 145 -8.61 -2.70 2.17
N THR A 146 -7.53 -3.27 2.69
CA THR A 146 -6.23 -3.35 2.03
C THR A 146 -5.62 -4.74 2.25
N ALA A 147 -5.57 -5.54 1.17
CA ALA A 147 -5.04 -6.90 1.22
C ALA A 147 -3.53 -6.96 1.02
N LYS A 148 -2.91 -5.91 0.49
CA LYS A 148 -1.49 -5.85 0.17
C LYS A 148 -0.89 -4.54 0.66
N GLN A 149 0.15 -4.64 1.48
CA GLN A 149 0.89 -3.49 2.02
C GLN A 149 2.38 -3.83 2.05
N PHE A 150 3.22 -2.82 2.09
CA PHE A 150 4.66 -2.99 2.29
C PHE A 150 5.27 -1.74 2.92
N PHE A 151 6.44 -1.90 3.50
CA PHE A 151 7.37 -0.80 3.72
C PHE A 151 8.78 -1.18 3.27
N LEU A 152 9.54 -0.17 2.89
CA LEU A 152 10.92 -0.28 2.44
C LEU A 152 11.77 0.78 3.13
N SER A 153 13.01 0.45 3.48
CA SER A 153 13.94 1.38 4.11
C SER A 153 15.39 0.96 3.85
N ASP A 154 16.30 1.94 3.90
CA ASP A 154 17.74 1.73 4.07
C ASP A 154 18.15 1.78 5.54
N THR A 155 17.19 1.92 6.46
CA THR A 155 17.35 2.06 7.92
C THR A 155 17.99 3.37 8.40
N LEU A 156 18.65 4.12 7.52
CA LEU A 156 19.44 5.29 7.86
C LEU A 156 18.77 6.61 7.49
N TYR A 157 18.21 6.73 6.28
CA TYR A 157 17.70 7.98 5.74
C TYR A 157 16.29 7.90 5.18
N HIS A 158 15.91 6.77 4.61
CA HIS A 158 14.70 6.64 3.80
C HIS A 158 13.74 5.61 4.38
N PHE A 159 12.47 5.98 4.44
CA PHE A 159 11.38 5.08 4.78
C PHE A 159 10.18 5.34 3.85
N LEU A 160 9.76 4.32 3.12
CA LEU A 160 8.63 4.38 2.20
C LEU A 160 7.63 3.27 2.56
N ARG A 161 6.36 3.63 2.65
CA ARG A 161 5.26 2.68 2.87
C ARG A 161 4.29 2.73 1.69
N GLY A 162 3.83 1.57 1.25
CA GLY A 162 2.81 1.43 0.22
C GLY A 162 1.65 0.56 0.69
N ALA A 163 0.42 0.92 0.29
CA ALA A 163 -0.77 0.12 0.58
C ALA A 163 -1.75 0.18 -0.59
N LEU A 164 -2.24 -0.98 -1.05
CA LEU A 164 -3.21 -1.11 -2.13
C LEU A 164 -4.63 -1.07 -1.56
N TYR A 165 -5.43 -0.14 -2.04
CA TYR A 165 -6.86 -0.02 -1.75
C TYR A 165 -7.68 -0.11 -3.02
N PHE A 166 -8.94 -0.55 -2.88
CA PHE A 166 -9.94 -0.51 -3.94
C PHE A 166 -11.10 0.39 -3.52
N ASP A 167 -11.61 1.17 -4.46
CA ASP A 167 -12.86 1.92 -4.30
C ASP A 167 -14.05 0.97 -4.53
N ALA A 168 -14.19 0.02 -3.60
CA ALA A 168 -15.23 -1.00 -3.59
C ALA A 168 -15.41 -1.56 -2.19
N THR A 169 -16.59 -2.11 -1.91
CA THR A 169 -16.80 -2.87 -0.67
C THR A 169 -15.85 -4.06 -0.61
N PRO A 170 -15.09 -4.21 0.48
CA PRO A 170 -14.16 -5.32 0.60
C PRO A 170 -14.85 -6.68 0.46
N ASN A 171 -14.45 -7.44 -0.56
CA ASN A 171 -14.89 -8.80 -0.83
C ASN A 171 -13.70 -9.57 -1.39
N GLU A 172 -13.16 -10.48 -0.59
CA GLU A 172 -11.94 -11.22 -0.94
C GLU A 172 -12.09 -12.00 -2.24
N ASP A 173 -13.20 -12.73 -2.41
CA ASP A 173 -13.39 -13.59 -3.57
C ASP A 173 -13.45 -12.80 -4.87
N SER A 174 -14.20 -11.71 -4.89
CA SER A 174 -14.34 -10.85 -6.07
C SER A 174 -13.05 -10.10 -6.40
N LEU A 175 -12.29 -9.67 -5.38
CA LEU A 175 -11.06 -8.89 -5.54
C LEU A 175 -9.82 -9.75 -5.73
N ARG A 176 -9.88 -11.06 -5.45
CA ARG A 176 -8.73 -11.99 -5.50
C ARG A 176 -7.97 -11.94 -6.83
N PRO A 177 -8.60 -12.00 -8.02
CA PRO A 177 -7.89 -11.97 -9.29
C PRO A 177 -7.14 -10.63 -9.49
N VAL A 178 -7.77 -9.50 -9.16
CA VAL A 178 -7.18 -8.16 -9.29
C VAL A 178 -6.07 -7.95 -8.27
N ASN A 179 -6.28 -8.40 -7.02
CA ASN A 179 -5.25 -8.37 -5.98
C ASN A 179 -4.00 -9.17 -6.39
N ALA A 180 -4.18 -10.35 -6.98
CA ALA A 180 -3.06 -11.17 -7.46
C ALA A 180 -2.33 -10.47 -8.63
N PHE A 181 -3.08 -9.92 -9.57
CA PHE A 181 -2.52 -9.20 -10.70
C PHE A 181 -1.72 -7.95 -10.27
N LEU A 182 -2.29 -7.09 -9.42
CA LEU A 182 -1.62 -5.87 -8.95
C LEU A 182 -0.50 -6.15 -7.93
N GLN A 183 -0.52 -7.29 -7.24
CA GLN A 183 0.60 -7.70 -6.38
C GLN A 183 1.90 -7.88 -7.17
N GLU A 184 1.83 -8.34 -8.41
CA GLU A 184 3.01 -8.44 -9.29
C GLU A 184 3.56 -7.06 -9.62
N ASP A 185 2.69 -6.08 -9.90
CA ASP A 185 3.10 -4.69 -10.13
C ASP A 185 3.73 -4.07 -8.87
N MET A 186 3.16 -4.33 -7.69
CA MET A 186 3.76 -3.90 -6.43
C MET A 186 5.15 -4.50 -6.22
N LYS A 187 5.34 -5.79 -6.51
CA LYS A 187 6.65 -6.46 -6.42
C LYS A 187 7.64 -5.89 -7.44
N HIS A 188 7.19 -5.57 -8.66
CA HIS A 188 8.03 -4.94 -9.66
C HIS A 188 8.48 -3.55 -9.21
N LEU A 189 7.56 -2.72 -8.70
CA LEU A 189 7.88 -1.41 -8.10
C LEU A 189 8.94 -1.57 -7.00
N ILE A 190 8.73 -2.49 -6.05
CA ILE A 190 9.65 -2.76 -4.94
C ILE A 190 11.04 -3.13 -5.46
N ASN A 191 11.12 -4.02 -6.44
CA ASN A 191 12.40 -4.51 -7.00
C ASN A 191 13.13 -3.47 -7.84
N THR A 192 12.45 -2.46 -8.34
CA THR A 192 13.03 -1.38 -9.16
C THR A 192 13.23 -0.07 -8.40
N LEU A 193 12.78 -0.01 -7.14
CA LEU A 193 12.95 1.18 -6.30
C LEU A 193 14.41 1.48 -6.03
N LYS A 194 14.77 2.76 -6.20
CA LYS A 194 16.08 3.31 -5.89
C LYS A 194 15.93 4.60 -5.11
N TRP A 195 16.75 4.76 -4.08
CA TRP A 195 16.94 6.05 -3.40
C TRP A 195 17.83 6.98 -4.24
N LYS A 196 17.68 8.30 -4.03
CA LYS A 196 18.49 9.35 -4.68
C LYS A 196 19.28 10.13 -3.64
#